data_637f3417dbf7841fd9e52a9d38a48e17
#
_entry.id   637f3417dbf7841fd9e52a9d38a48e17
#
_cell.length_a   1.000
_cell.length_b   1.000
_cell.length_c   1.000
_cell.angle_alpha   90.00
_cell.angle_beta   90.00
_cell.angle_gamma   90.00
#
_symmetry.space_group_name_H-M   'P 1'
#
loop_
_entity.id
_entity.type
_entity.pdbx_description
1 polymer ?
#
loop_
_entity_poly.entity_id
_entity_poly.type
_entity_poly.pdbx_seq_one_letter_code
_entity_poly.pdbx_strand_id
1 'polypeptide(L)'
;MGRGILFDFIDKHITEKIYKKAREAEKELMPDNFTAYYLRSSIVYWFVIFILFTICTFMFGSFDKVVLYILSVASIGSFFIVLYHISYCCIVDDIGMKVRKFWIFEKQVLWKDVKKVEIQEIERYGKPLEKQAIIRNKQNKVIFTCSYDLVGFDLIVKKAKKERKKKH
;
A
#
# COMPACT_ATOMS: atom_id res chain seq x y z
N MET A 1 21.51 -17.04 15.07
CA MET A 1 21.02 -17.01 13.66
C MET A 1 19.54 -17.44 13.46
N GLY A 2 18.78 -17.86 14.46
CA GLY A 2 17.44 -18.43 14.28
C GLY A 2 16.22 -17.50 14.46
N ARG A 3 16.40 -16.26 14.96
CA ARG A 3 15.24 -15.38 15.26
C ARG A 3 14.68 -14.59 14.07
N GLY A 4 15.46 -14.34 13.04
CA GLY A 4 15.00 -13.64 11.83
C GLY A 4 14.09 -14.49 10.95
N ILE A 5 14.37 -15.79 10.83
CA ILE A 5 13.68 -16.71 9.90
C ILE A 5 12.19 -16.88 10.25
N LEU A 6 11.84 -16.90 11.54
CA LEU A 6 10.44 -17.08 11.97
C LEU A 6 9.59 -15.84 11.65
N PHE A 7 10.13 -14.63 11.91
CA PHE A 7 9.45 -13.38 11.59
C PHE A 7 9.26 -13.23 10.08
N ASP A 8 10.27 -13.53 9.29
CA ASP A 8 10.21 -13.48 7.83
C ASP A 8 9.17 -14.48 7.27
N PHE A 9 9.07 -15.67 7.86
CA PHE A 9 8.09 -16.67 7.47
C PHE A 9 6.65 -16.22 7.78
N ILE A 10 6.42 -15.65 8.97
CA ILE A 10 5.10 -15.16 9.41
C ILE A 10 4.68 -13.98 8.55
N ASP A 11 5.57 -13.00 8.35
CA ASP A 11 5.30 -11.80 7.55
C ASP A 11 4.96 -12.18 6.10
N LYS A 12 5.72 -13.06 5.49
CA LYS A 12 5.46 -13.57 4.15
C LYS A 12 4.09 -14.23 4.04
N HIS A 13 3.76 -15.12 4.97
CA HIS A 13 2.50 -15.87 4.93
C HIS A 13 1.27 -14.97 5.11
N ILE A 14 1.36 -13.96 5.99
CA ILE A 14 0.31 -12.97 6.19
C ILE A 14 0.16 -12.09 4.95
N THR A 15 1.28 -11.61 4.39
CA THR A 15 1.29 -10.74 3.22
C THR A 15 0.71 -11.45 2.00
N GLU A 16 1.07 -12.71 1.75
CA GLU A 16 0.50 -13.51 0.67
C GLU A 16 -1.03 -13.69 0.83
N LYS A 17 -1.52 -13.92 2.06
CA LYS A 17 -2.97 -14.00 2.34
C LYS A 17 -3.68 -12.67 2.08
N ILE A 18 -3.07 -11.55 2.47
CA ILE A 18 -3.62 -10.21 2.21
C ILE A 18 -3.72 -9.99 0.69
N TYR A 19 -2.67 -10.28 -0.06
CA TYR A 19 -2.65 -10.12 -1.52
C TYR A 19 -3.72 -10.98 -2.20
N LYS A 20 -3.83 -12.25 -1.80
CA LYS A 20 -4.87 -13.15 -2.34
C LYS A 20 -6.27 -12.60 -2.10
N LYS A 21 -6.57 -12.17 -0.88
CA LYS A 21 -7.87 -11.56 -0.54
C LYS A 21 -8.12 -10.25 -1.29
N ALA A 22 -7.08 -9.43 -1.51
CA ALA A 22 -7.21 -8.20 -2.29
C ALA A 22 -7.58 -8.50 -3.75
N ARG A 23 -6.97 -9.55 -4.35
CA ARG A 23 -7.31 -9.98 -5.73
C ARG A 23 -8.69 -10.63 -5.83
N GLU A 24 -9.12 -11.34 -4.79
CA GLU A 24 -10.49 -11.88 -4.71
C GLU A 24 -11.53 -10.75 -4.63
N ALA A 25 -11.34 -9.79 -3.74
CA ALA A 25 -12.22 -8.62 -3.61
C ALA A 25 -12.24 -7.74 -4.88
N GLU A 26 -11.13 -7.66 -5.60
CA GLU A 26 -11.06 -6.90 -6.84
C GLU A 26 -11.96 -7.44 -7.95
N LYS A 27 -12.25 -8.75 -7.96
CA LYS A 27 -13.15 -9.36 -8.95
C LYS A 27 -14.58 -8.87 -8.85
N GLU A 28 -14.98 -8.34 -7.69
CA GLU A 28 -16.30 -7.80 -7.44
C GLU A 28 -16.44 -6.34 -7.90
N LEU A 29 -15.32 -5.67 -8.22
CA LEU A 29 -15.33 -4.28 -8.67
C LEU A 29 -15.73 -4.16 -10.14
N MET A 30 -16.51 -3.13 -10.45
CA MET A 30 -16.81 -2.78 -11.83
C MET A 30 -15.57 -2.17 -12.51
N PRO A 31 -15.17 -2.64 -13.72
CA PRO A 31 -13.89 -2.24 -14.32
C PRO A 31 -13.84 -0.77 -14.76
N ASP A 32 -14.98 -0.13 -15.03
CA ASP A 32 -15.02 1.23 -15.57
C ASP A 32 -15.04 2.31 -14.48
N ASN A 33 -15.82 2.10 -13.41
CA ASN A 33 -15.91 3.05 -12.29
C ASN A 33 -15.85 2.29 -10.98
N PHE A 34 -14.80 2.48 -10.21
CA PHE A 34 -14.61 1.77 -8.94
C PHE A 34 -13.85 2.61 -7.92
N THR A 35 -13.96 2.18 -6.67
CA THR A 35 -13.18 2.73 -5.57
C THR A 35 -12.15 1.70 -5.13
N ALA A 36 -10.87 2.06 -5.21
CA ALA A 36 -9.78 1.25 -4.69
C ALA A 36 -9.49 1.62 -3.23
N TYR A 37 -9.25 0.62 -2.40
CA TYR A 37 -9.08 0.76 -0.95
C TYR A 37 -8.20 -0.35 -0.39
N TYR A 38 -7.71 -0.18 0.84
CA TYR A 38 -7.03 -1.25 1.56
C TYR A 38 -8.02 -2.15 2.29
N LEU A 39 -7.78 -3.45 2.27
CA LEU A 39 -8.61 -4.42 2.97
C LEU A 39 -8.55 -4.23 4.48
N ARG A 40 -9.67 -4.57 5.14
CA ARG A 40 -9.74 -4.60 6.60
C ARG A 40 -8.66 -5.49 7.22
N SER A 41 -8.29 -6.61 6.57
CA SER A 41 -7.21 -7.49 7.02
C SER A 41 -5.83 -6.82 7.02
N SER A 42 -5.53 -5.95 6.05
CA SER A 42 -4.30 -5.15 6.02
C SER A 42 -4.28 -4.13 7.17
N ILE A 43 -5.41 -3.47 7.41
CA ILE A 43 -5.56 -2.52 8.53
C ILE A 43 -5.35 -3.22 9.87
N VAL A 44 -5.99 -4.39 10.08
CA VAL A 44 -5.83 -5.18 11.31
C VAL A 44 -4.38 -5.62 11.51
N TYR A 45 -3.69 -6.05 10.45
CA TYR A 45 -2.28 -6.43 10.53
C TYR A 45 -1.40 -5.29 11.05
N TRP A 46 -1.51 -4.08 10.46
CA TRP A 46 -0.76 -2.92 10.91
C TRP A 46 -1.17 -2.44 12.30
N PHE A 47 -2.44 -2.59 12.66
CA PHE A 47 -2.93 -2.27 14.01
C PHE A 47 -2.35 -3.20 15.08
N VAL A 48 -2.21 -4.49 14.79
CA VAL A 48 -1.54 -5.45 15.68
C VAL A 48 -0.06 -5.08 15.87
N ILE A 49 0.63 -4.71 14.78
CA ILE A 49 2.02 -4.24 14.86
C ILE A 49 2.13 -2.99 15.74
N PHE A 50 1.23 -2.03 15.58
CA PHE A 50 1.16 -0.83 16.41
C PHE A 50 1.01 -1.18 17.89
N ILE A 51 0.06 -2.07 18.24
CA ILE A 51 -0.15 -2.50 19.62
C ILE A 51 1.10 -3.18 20.18
N LEU A 52 1.74 -4.07 19.41
CA LEU A 52 2.97 -4.75 19.84
C LEU A 52 4.10 -3.77 20.15
N PHE A 53 4.36 -2.80 19.28
CA PHE A 53 5.38 -1.77 19.55
C PHE A 53 5.01 -0.92 20.77
N THR A 54 3.74 -0.59 20.96
CA THR A 54 3.28 0.18 22.10
C THR A 54 3.50 -0.61 23.42
N ILE A 55 3.13 -1.89 23.46
CA ILE A 55 3.38 -2.76 24.61
C ILE A 55 4.88 -2.88 24.91
N CYS A 56 5.69 -3.12 23.85
CA CYS A 56 7.14 -3.17 24.02
C CYS A 56 7.72 -1.86 24.56
N THR A 57 7.20 -0.72 24.15
CA THR A 57 7.62 0.59 24.68
C THR A 57 7.37 0.69 26.18
N PHE A 58 6.19 0.25 26.66
CA PHE A 58 5.88 0.26 28.10
C PHE A 58 6.70 -0.77 28.90
N MET A 59 6.94 -1.96 28.34
CA MET A 59 7.66 -3.03 29.07
C MET A 59 9.17 -2.79 29.14
N PHE A 60 9.78 -2.30 28.06
CA PHE A 60 11.23 -2.21 27.94
C PHE A 60 11.78 -0.79 27.98
N GLY A 61 10.96 0.22 27.75
CA GLY A 61 11.38 1.62 27.72
C GLY A 61 11.88 2.16 29.06
N SER A 62 11.51 1.51 30.18
CA SER A 62 12.02 1.89 31.52
C SER A 62 13.46 1.44 31.79
N PHE A 63 14.02 0.53 30.99
CA PHE A 63 15.34 -0.02 31.19
C PHE A 63 16.46 0.77 30.49
N ASP A 64 16.16 1.35 29.30
CA ASP A 64 17.12 2.09 28.50
C ASP A 64 16.45 3.21 27.71
N LYS A 65 16.98 4.44 27.80
CA LYS A 65 16.47 5.62 27.11
C LYS A 65 16.55 5.49 25.57
N VAL A 66 17.59 4.82 25.04
CA VAL A 66 17.76 4.61 23.60
C VAL A 66 16.70 3.63 23.10
N VAL A 67 16.46 2.55 23.83
CA VAL A 67 15.42 1.57 23.50
C VAL A 67 14.04 2.23 23.57
N LEU A 68 13.76 3.04 24.59
CA LEU A 68 12.52 3.83 24.69
C LEU A 68 12.31 4.70 23.46
N TYR A 69 13.32 5.43 23.05
CA TYR A 69 13.24 6.31 21.88
C TYR A 69 12.93 5.53 20.60
N ILE A 70 13.67 4.45 20.32
CA ILE A 70 13.48 3.63 19.11
C ILE A 70 12.08 3.02 19.08
N LEU A 71 11.62 2.43 20.17
CA LEU A 71 10.30 1.81 20.24
C LEU A 71 9.16 2.84 20.13
N SER A 72 9.34 4.03 20.72
CA SER A 72 8.36 5.13 20.59
C SER A 72 8.24 5.61 19.16
N VAL A 73 9.37 5.81 18.44
CA VAL A 73 9.36 6.19 17.03
C VAL A 73 8.70 5.11 16.17
N ALA A 74 8.98 3.83 16.42
CA ALA A 74 8.37 2.71 15.71
C ALA A 74 6.85 2.62 15.97
N SER A 75 6.40 2.85 17.22
CA SER A 75 4.99 2.89 17.59
C SER A 75 4.25 4.04 16.88
N ILE A 76 4.80 5.25 16.92
CA ILE A 76 4.23 6.40 16.23
C ILE A 76 4.17 6.16 14.72
N GLY A 77 5.25 5.64 14.12
CA GLY A 77 5.30 5.32 12.70
C GLY A 77 4.23 4.32 12.28
N SER A 78 4.07 3.22 13.05
CA SER A 78 3.04 2.21 12.77
C SER A 78 1.62 2.76 12.95
N PHE A 79 1.38 3.68 13.89
CA PHE A 79 0.11 4.38 14.03
C PHE A 79 -0.24 5.19 12.77
N PHE A 80 0.72 5.96 12.21
CA PHE A 80 0.49 6.69 10.97
C PHE A 80 0.24 5.76 9.77
N ILE A 81 0.85 4.59 9.73
CA ILE A 81 0.57 3.58 8.70
C ILE A 81 -0.88 3.08 8.82
N VAL A 82 -1.36 2.80 10.03
CA VAL A 82 -2.76 2.42 10.27
C VAL A 82 -3.72 3.51 9.80
N LEU A 83 -3.47 4.77 10.19
CA LEU A 83 -4.28 5.92 9.74
C LEU A 83 -4.28 6.07 8.23
N TYR A 84 -3.12 5.88 7.59
CA TYR A 84 -3.01 5.91 6.13
C TYR A 84 -3.91 4.85 5.48
N HIS A 85 -3.86 3.59 5.94
CA HIS A 85 -4.66 2.50 5.37
C HIS A 85 -6.17 2.70 5.56
N ILE A 86 -6.59 3.22 6.72
CA ILE A 86 -8.01 3.50 6.99
C ILE A 86 -8.52 4.66 6.13
N SER A 87 -7.71 5.68 5.93
CA SER A 87 -8.11 6.91 5.25
C SER A 87 -7.93 6.89 3.73
N TYR A 88 -7.20 5.88 3.23
CA TYR A 88 -6.89 5.80 1.81
C TYR A 88 -8.11 5.40 1.00
N CYS A 89 -8.42 6.22 0.00
CA CYS A 89 -9.48 5.98 -0.96
C CYS A 89 -9.04 6.51 -2.32
N CYS A 90 -9.16 5.69 -3.36
CA CYS A 90 -8.86 6.09 -4.72
C CYS A 90 -10.08 5.82 -5.61
N ILE A 91 -10.80 6.87 -5.96
CA ILE A 91 -11.94 6.80 -6.87
C ILE A 91 -11.40 6.86 -8.30
N VAL A 92 -11.74 5.86 -9.08
CA VAL A 92 -11.32 5.69 -10.47
C VAL A 92 -12.53 5.84 -11.37
N ASP A 93 -12.47 6.77 -12.33
CA ASP A 93 -13.52 7.05 -13.30
C ASP A 93 -12.95 7.13 -14.73
N ASP A 94 -13.75 7.55 -15.70
CA ASP A 94 -13.32 7.68 -17.10
C ASP A 94 -12.42 8.87 -17.36
N ILE A 95 -12.40 9.85 -16.49
CA ILE A 95 -11.58 11.07 -16.61
C ILE A 95 -10.21 10.87 -15.97
N GLY A 96 -10.14 10.14 -14.86
CA GLY A 96 -8.91 9.98 -14.11
C GLY A 96 -9.05 9.19 -12.83
N MET A 97 -8.19 9.53 -11.89
CA MET A 97 -8.17 8.98 -10.53
C MET A 97 -8.18 10.13 -9.53
N LYS A 98 -9.03 10.03 -8.52
CA LYS A 98 -9.09 10.95 -7.39
C LYS A 98 -8.63 10.22 -6.14
N VAL A 99 -7.44 10.54 -5.68
CA VAL A 99 -6.77 9.88 -4.55
C VAL A 99 -6.91 10.72 -3.31
N ARG A 100 -7.49 10.15 -2.25
CA ARG A 100 -7.59 10.78 -0.94
C ARG A 100 -6.72 10.03 0.06
N LYS A 101 -5.95 10.78 0.86
CA LYS A 101 -5.08 10.26 1.92
C LYS A 101 -5.29 11.08 3.19
N PHE A 102 -5.30 10.42 4.35
CA PHE A 102 -5.50 11.06 5.66
C PHE A 102 -6.73 11.97 5.73
N TRP A 103 -7.81 11.64 4.94
CA TRP A 103 -9.05 12.44 4.80
C TRP A 103 -8.87 13.89 4.33
N ILE A 104 -7.67 14.43 4.37
CA ILE A 104 -7.35 15.85 4.11
C ILE A 104 -6.68 16.03 2.75
N PHE A 105 -5.72 15.17 2.42
CA PHE A 105 -4.95 15.29 1.19
C PHE A 105 -5.68 14.64 0.03
N GLU A 106 -6.06 15.46 -0.94
CA GLU A 106 -6.70 15.00 -2.16
C GLU A 106 -5.84 15.34 -3.38
N LYS A 107 -5.65 14.38 -4.26
CA LYS A 107 -4.90 14.56 -5.49
C LYS A 107 -5.67 13.95 -6.66
N GLN A 108 -5.87 14.74 -7.70
CA GLN A 108 -6.45 14.26 -8.95
C GLN A 108 -5.34 13.94 -9.96
N VAL A 109 -5.46 12.80 -10.62
CA VAL A 109 -4.57 12.33 -11.68
C VAL A 109 -5.42 12.05 -12.90
N LEU A 110 -5.26 12.83 -13.95
CA LEU A 110 -6.03 12.69 -15.18
C LEU A 110 -5.40 11.65 -16.11
N TRP A 111 -6.22 10.83 -16.76
CA TRP A 111 -5.70 9.84 -17.73
C TRP A 111 -4.94 10.48 -18.88
N LYS A 112 -5.31 11.70 -19.28
CA LYS A 112 -4.60 12.46 -20.31
C LYS A 112 -3.12 12.74 -19.99
N ASP A 113 -2.75 12.73 -18.70
CA ASP A 113 -1.38 13.01 -18.27
C ASP A 113 -0.52 11.75 -18.16
N VAL A 114 -1.13 10.57 -18.21
CA VAL A 114 -0.44 9.29 -18.13
C VAL A 114 0.35 9.02 -19.40
N LYS A 115 1.68 8.85 -19.27
CA LYS A 115 2.56 8.45 -20.37
C LYS A 115 3.13 7.05 -20.19
N LYS A 116 3.52 6.68 -18.97
CA LYS A 116 4.17 5.41 -18.68
C LYS A 116 3.57 4.75 -17.45
N VAL A 117 3.36 3.45 -17.53
CA VAL A 117 2.93 2.60 -16.42
C VAL A 117 3.98 1.51 -16.25
N GLU A 118 4.66 1.52 -15.13
CA GLU A 118 5.69 0.56 -14.75
C GLU A 118 5.18 -0.30 -13.59
N ILE A 119 5.48 -1.58 -13.62
CA ILE A 119 5.30 -2.47 -12.48
C ILE A 119 6.69 -2.82 -12.00
N GLN A 120 7.00 -2.45 -10.78
CA GLN A 120 8.24 -2.83 -10.12
C GLN A 120 7.96 -3.97 -9.14
N GLU A 121 8.80 -4.98 -9.19
CA GLU A 121 8.84 -6.03 -8.18
C GLU A 121 9.90 -5.66 -7.16
N ILE A 122 9.48 -5.55 -5.90
CA ILE A 122 10.38 -5.26 -4.79
C ILE A 122 10.80 -6.60 -4.21
N GLU A 123 12.07 -6.93 -4.38
CA GLU A 123 12.63 -8.13 -3.77
C GLU A 123 12.93 -7.87 -2.29
N ARG A 124 12.37 -8.73 -1.44
CA ARG A 124 12.80 -8.87 -0.06
C ARG A 124 13.41 -10.26 0.11
N TYR A 125 14.63 -10.31 0.64
CA TYR A 125 15.35 -11.57 0.91
C TYR A 125 15.50 -12.49 -0.32
N GLY A 126 15.78 -11.89 -1.49
CA GLY A 126 16.02 -12.65 -2.73
C GLY A 126 14.78 -13.29 -3.37
N LYS A 127 13.57 -12.84 -2.96
CA LYS A 127 12.30 -13.26 -3.57
C LYS A 127 11.43 -12.05 -3.87
N PRO A 128 10.73 -12.01 -5.02
CA PRO A 128 9.78 -10.96 -5.33
C PRO A 128 8.59 -11.09 -4.36
N LEU A 129 8.54 -10.23 -3.35
CA LEU A 129 7.52 -10.24 -2.31
C LEU A 129 6.45 -9.18 -2.53
N GLU A 130 6.81 -8.06 -3.10
CA GLU A 130 5.90 -6.93 -3.28
C GLU A 130 5.92 -6.46 -4.73
N LYS A 131 4.73 -6.13 -5.26
CA LYS A 131 4.58 -5.46 -6.55
C LYS A 131 4.08 -4.05 -6.31
N GLN A 132 4.66 -3.10 -7.02
CA GLN A 132 4.24 -1.71 -6.99
C GLN A 132 4.02 -1.21 -8.40
N ALA A 133 2.91 -0.52 -8.65
CA ALA A 133 2.70 0.18 -9.90
C ALA A 133 3.09 1.64 -9.76
N ILE A 134 3.88 2.13 -10.72
CA ILE A 134 4.32 3.51 -10.80
C ILE A 134 3.79 4.10 -12.11
N ILE A 135 3.01 5.17 -12.00
CA ILE A 135 2.46 5.89 -13.13
C ILE A 135 3.20 7.21 -13.29
N ARG A 136 3.72 7.45 -14.51
CA ARG A 136 4.51 8.65 -14.84
C ARG A 136 3.82 9.48 -15.90
N ASN A 137 4.02 10.80 -15.82
CA ASN A 137 3.54 11.77 -16.80
C ASN A 137 4.50 11.92 -18.01
N LYS A 138 4.16 12.84 -18.92
CA LYS A 138 4.98 13.16 -20.11
C LYS A 138 6.38 13.65 -19.77
N GLN A 139 6.58 14.27 -18.61
CA GLN A 139 7.86 14.76 -18.11
C GLN A 139 8.64 13.70 -17.31
N ASN A 140 8.21 12.43 -17.38
CA ASN A 140 8.75 11.30 -16.62
C ASN A 140 8.63 11.43 -15.08
N LYS A 141 7.84 12.40 -14.60
CA LYS A 141 7.58 12.58 -13.17
C LYS A 141 6.56 11.56 -12.69
N VAL A 142 6.79 11.00 -11.51
CA VAL A 142 5.84 10.09 -10.85
C VAL A 142 4.60 10.89 -10.43
N ILE A 143 3.45 10.52 -10.95
CA ILE A 143 2.16 11.16 -10.63
C ILE A 143 1.30 10.32 -9.71
N PHE A 144 1.49 8.99 -9.74
CA PHE A 144 0.78 8.05 -8.87
C PHE A 144 1.60 6.79 -8.62
N THR A 145 1.47 6.23 -7.42
CA THR A 145 2.02 4.92 -7.04
C THR A 145 0.99 4.16 -6.23
N CYS A 146 0.87 2.87 -6.45
CA CYS A 146 0.06 1.98 -5.63
C CYS A 146 0.75 0.64 -5.41
N SER A 147 0.51 0.05 -4.25
CA SER A 147 1.03 -1.25 -3.84
C SER A 147 0.06 -2.39 -4.19
N TYR A 148 0.56 -3.59 -4.23
CA TYR A 148 -0.20 -4.78 -4.69
C TYR A 148 -1.28 -5.23 -3.70
N ASP A 149 -1.22 -4.82 -2.44
CA ASP A 149 -2.24 -5.07 -1.42
C ASP A 149 -3.48 -4.17 -1.55
N LEU A 150 -3.44 -3.16 -2.44
CA LEU A 150 -4.59 -2.33 -2.74
C LEU A 150 -5.62 -3.13 -3.56
N VAL A 151 -6.87 -3.17 -3.10
CA VAL A 151 -7.99 -3.66 -3.90
C VAL A 151 -8.22 -2.69 -5.06
N GLY A 152 -8.21 -3.19 -6.30
CA GLY A 152 -8.27 -2.37 -7.51
C GLY A 152 -6.90 -2.13 -8.18
N PHE A 153 -5.81 -2.72 -7.67
CA PHE A 153 -4.47 -2.56 -8.24
C PHE A 153 -4.41 -2.94 -9.73
N ASP A 154 -4.84 -4.17 -10.08
CA ASP A 154 -4.78 -4.66 -11.46
C ASP A 154 -5.73 -3.89 -12.37
N LEU A 155 -6.91 -3.48 -11.87
CA LEU A 155 -7.85 -2.64 -12.60
C LEU A 155 -7.29 -1.25 -12.89
N ILE A 156 -6.61 -0.61 -11.92
CA ILE A 156 -5.93 0.68 -12.11
C ILE A 156 -4.86 0.54 -13.19
N VAL A 157 -4.00 -0.48 -13.09
CA VAL A 157 -2.92 -0.74 -14.06
C VAL A 157 -3.49 -1.00 -15.45
N LYS A 158 -4.52 -1.83 -15.56
CA LYS A 158 -5.19 -2.16 -16.82
C LYS A 158 -5.84 -0.92 -17.45
N LYS A 159 -6.55 -0.11 -16.66
CA LYS A 159 -7.21 1.12 -17.13
C LYS A 159 -6.16 2.15 -17.58
N ALA A 160 -5.11 2.37 -16.79
CA ALA A 160 -4.02 3.29 -17.15
C ALA A 160 -3.30 2.88 -18.45
N LYS A 161 -3.06 1.56 -18.65
CA LYS A 161 -2.49 1.04 -19.90
C LYS A 161 -3.44 1.20 -21.09
N LYS A 162 -4.76 0.97 -20.89
CA LYS A 162 -5.80 1.13 -21.92
C LYS A 162 -5.89 2.59 -22.39
N GLU A 163 -5.97 3.52 -21.44
CA GLU A 163 -6.07 4.96 -21.74
C GLU A 163 -4.80 5.52 -22.41
N ARG A 164 -3.63 4.98 -22.07
CA ARG A 164 -2.39 5.28 -22.79
C ARG A 164 -2.44 4.87 -24.27
N LYS A 165 -2.99 3.66 -24.56
CA LYS A 165 -3.05 3.14 -25.93
C LYS A 165 -4.01 3.91 -26.83
N LYS A 166 -5.06 4.53 -26.29
CA LYS A 166 -6.00 5.35 -27.07
C LYS A 166 -5.36 6.63 -27.64
N LYS A 167 -4.15 6.98 -27.22
CA LYS A 167 -3.45 8.21 -27.60
C LYS A 167 -2.37 8.01 -28.68
N HIS A 168 -2.14 6.77 -29.06
CA HIS A 168 -1.26 6.38 -30.16
C HIS A 168 -2.06 5.77 -31.30
#